data_616ee70d8ad4a4c6057cdee70bf9c142
#
_entry.id   616ee70d8ad4a4c6057cdee70bf9c142
#
_cell.length_a   1.000
_cell.length_b   1.000
_cell.length_c   1.000
_cell.angle_alpha   90.00
_cell.angle_beta   90.00
_cell.angle_gamma   90.00
#
_symmetry.space_group_name_H-M   'P 1'
#
loop_
_entity.id
_entity.type
_entity.pdbx_description
1 polymer ?
#
loop_
_entity_poly.entity_id
_entity_poly.type
_entity_poly.pdbx_seq_one_letter_code
_entity_poly.pdbx_strand_id
1 'polypeptide(L)'
;IASSIAQLTLDPGCGMVTPVADAPDGTPLFLVKGYPRVWVLAARGFAPAWLKNLLRRRLEQYERADRPHDSPLADVLLASGCFQMVRGEVFRRIGGFDPAFFLYFEDFDLSFRLSKVAAIARVPECRIVHAGGGAAGKGLTHTRMFVRSALRFFNKHGWRW
;
A
#
# COMPACT_ATOMS: atom_id res chain seq x y z
N ILE A 1 5.60 -4.55 16.99
CA ILE A 1 5.42 -5.98 16.63
C ILE A 1 4.42 -6.63 17.58
N ALA A 2 4.57 -6.51 18.92
CA ALA A 2 3.65 -7.11 19.88
C ALA A 2 2.19 -6.71 19.64
N SER A 3 1.91 -5.42 19.41
CA SER A 3 0.58 -4.91 19.08
C SER A 3 -0.01 -5.51 17.79
N SER A 4 0.84 -5.75 16.78
CA SER A 4 0.40 -6.40 15.54
C SER A 4 0.03 -7.86 15.75
N ILE A 5 0.79 -8.59 16.60
CA ILE A 5 0.47 -9.96 16.99
C ILE A 5 -0.83 -9.98 17.80
N ALA A 6 -0.98 -9.06 18.76
CA ALA A 6 -2.20 -8.94 19.55
C ALA A 6 -3.43 -8.71 18.66
N GLN A 7 -3.36 -7.78 17.70
CA GLN A 7 -4.47 -7.53 16.76
C GLN A 7 -4.86 -8.79 15.97
N LEU A 8 -3.86 -9.50 15.43
CA LEU A 8 -4.13 -10.75 14.71
C LEU A 8 -4.69 -11.86 15.62
N THR A 9 -4.34 -11.86 16.89
CA THR A 9 -4.84 -12.87 17.85
C THR A 9 -6.27 -12.56 18.29
N LEU A 10 -6.56 -11.29 18.58
CA LEU A 10 -7.85 -10.84 19.11
C LEU A 10 -8.94 -10.77 18.03
N ASP A 11 -8.57 -10.54 16.77
CA ASP A 11 -9.51 -10.45 15.67
C ASP A 11 -9.26 -11.57 14.64
N PRO A 12 -10.00 -12.69 14.71
CA PRO A 12 -9.88 -13.80 13.75
C PRO A 12 -10.21 -13.40 12.31
N GLY A 13 -10.98 -12.34 12.09
CA GLY A 13 -11.31 -11.80 10.76
C GLY A 13 -10.17 -11.00 10.15
N CYS A 14 -9.19 -10.56 10.96
CA CYS A 14 -8.02 -9.84 10.48
C CYS A 14 -6.98 -10.81 9.92
N GLY A 15 -6.64 -10.65 8.64
CA GLY A 15 -5.63 -11.46 7.95
C GLY A 15 -4.28 -10.78 7.78
N MET A 16 -4.24 -9.44 7.87
CA MET A 16 -3.00 -8.66 7.74
C MET A 16 -3.04 -7.41 8.62
N VAL A 17 -1.89 -7.07 9.17
CA VAL A 17 -1.66 -5.81 9.88
C VAL A 17 -0.57 -5.01 9.19
N THR A 18 -0.80 -3.71 9.07
CA THR A 18 0.19 -2.71 8.61
C THR A 18 0.39 -1.64 9.69
N PRO A 19 1.60 -1.10 9.86
CA PRO A 19 1.92 -0.11 10.88
C PRO A 19 1.55 1.32 10.46
N VAL A 20 1.76 2.23 11.39
CA VAL A 20 2.02 3.64 11.12
C VAL A 20 3.52 3.79 10.81
N ALA A 21 3.87 4.64 9.85
CA ALA A 21 5.25 4.85 9.48
C ALA A 21 5.59 6.33 9.35
N ASP A 22 6.80 6.66 9.76
CA ASP A 22 7.40 7.98 9.58
C ASP A 22 8.71 7.85 8.82
N ALA A 23 9.08 8.88 8.05
CA ALA A 23 10.41 9.00 7.49
C ALA A 23 11.43 9.33 8.59
N PRO A 24 12.75 9.20 8.34
CA PRO A 24 13.78 9.51 9.33
C PRO A 24 13.75 10.95 9.84
N ASP A 25 13.19 11.88 9.08
CA ASP A 25 12.99 13.29 9.44
C ASP A 25 11.68 13.56 10.21
N GLY A 26 10.92 12.51 10.54
CA GLY A 26 9.62 12.58 11.20
C GLY A 26 8.44 12.86 10.27
N THR A 27 8.66 12.99 8.96
CA THR A 27 7.55 13.20 8.00
C THR A 27 6.65 11.97 7.94
N PRO A 28 5.31 12.13 8.08
CA PRO A 28 4.36 11.03 7.98
C PRO A 28 4.40 10.31 6.63
N LEU A 29 4.46 8.97 6.64
CA LEU A 29 4.40 8.12 5.46
C LEU A 29 3.08 7.35 5.44
N PHE A 30 2.29 7.58 4.40
CA PHE A 30 1.01 6.89 4.22
C PHE A 30 1.21 5.54 3.55
N LEU A 31 1.25 4.46 4.34
CA LEU A 31 1.49 3.09 3.85
C LEU A 31 0.25 2.44 3.25
N VAL A 32 -0.93 2.90 3.64
CA VAL A 32 -2.19 2.38 3.11
C VAL A 32 -2.63 3.19 1.89
N LYS A 33 -3.20 2.51 0.91
CA LYS A 33 -3.65 3.13 -0.33
C LYS A 33 -5.06 2.67 -0.70
N GLY A 34 -5.78 3.53 -1.40
CA GLY A 34 -6.96 3.16 -2.15
C GLY A 34 -6.60 2.38 -3.42
N TYR A 35 -7.62 1.90 -4.15
CA TYR A 35 -7.36 1.27 -5.45
C TYR A 35 -6.72 2.28 -6.41
N PRO A 36 -5.61 1.94 -7.08
CA PRO A 36 -4.92 2.87 -7.97
C PRO A 36 -5.78 3.15 -9.21
N ARG A 37 -5.77 4.42 -9.62
CA ARG A 37 -6.31 4.84 -10.91
C ARG A 37 -5.15 5.22 -11.84
N VAL A 38 -5.28 4.92 -13.13
CA VAL A 38 -4.21 5.18 -14.11
C VAL A 38 -3.74 6.64 -14.06
N TRP A 39 -4.70 7.59 -14.10
CA TRP A 39 -4.37 9.01 -14.06
C TRP A 39 -3.73 9.46 -12.73
N VAL A 40 -4.11 8.82 -11.58
CA VAL A 40 -3.50 9.13 -10.28
C VAL A 40 -2.03 8.74 -10.27
N LEU A 41 -1.70 7.55 -10.79
CA LEU A 41 -0.32 7.09 -10.88
C LEU A 41 0.49 7.97 -11.83
N ALA A 42 -0.09 8.35 -12.98
CA ALA A 42 0.54 9.26 -13.93
C ALA A 42 0.78 10.65 -13.31
N ALA A 43 -0.22 11.21 -12.63
CA ALA A 43 -0.09 12.50 -11.96
C ALA A 43 0.98 12.48 -10.87
N ARG A 44 1.05 11.44 -10.04
CA ARG A 44 2.08 11.30 -9.00
C ARG A 44 3.48 11.20 -9.58
N GLY A 45 3.65 10.48 -10.69
CA GLY A 45 4.96 10.26 -11.31
C GLY A 45 5.45 11.44 -12.17
N PHE A 46 4.55 12.07 -12.90
CA PHE A 46 4.95 12.96 -14.01
C PHE A 46 4.35 14.37 -13.97
N ALA A 47 3.29 14.63 -13.19
CA ALA A 47 2.67 15.94 -13.17
C ALA A 47 3.56 17.00 -12.52
N PRO A 48 3.59 18.23 -13.05
CA PRO A 48 4.27 19.35 -12.43
C PRO A 48 3.58 19.75 -11.12
N ALA A 49 4.29 20.50 -10.27
CA ALA A 49 3.83 20.85 -8.92
C ALA A 49 2.45 21.55 -8.92
N TRP A 50 2.22 22.49 -9.84
CA TRP A 50 0.94 23.19 -9.93
C TRP A 50 -0.25 22.24 -10.19
N LEU A 51 -0.06 21.22 -11.04
CA LEU A 51 -1.10 20.23 -11.32
C LEU A 51 -1.32 19.28 -10.14
N LYS A 52 -0.24 18.89 -9.44
CA LYS A 52 -0.35 18.12 -8.19
C LYS A 52 -1.14 18.89 -7.13
N ASN A 53 -0.92 20.19 -7.01
CA ASN A 53 -1.69 21.04 -6.10
C ASN A 53 -3.18 21.09 -6.47
N LEU A 54 -3.50 21.22 -7.75
CA LEU A 54 -4.89 21.19 -8.25
C LEU A 54 -5.57 19.86 -7.94
N LEU A 55 -4.85 18.76 -8.08
CA LEU A 55 -5.33 17.40 -7.86
C LEU A 55 -5.15 16.92 -6.41
N ARG A 56 -4.67 17.76 -5.50
CA ARG A 56 -4.26 17.42 -4.13
C ARG A 56 -5.27 16.53 -3.40
N ARG A 57 -6.53 16.94 -3.34
CA ARG A 57 -7.58 16.17 -2.65
C ARG A 57 -7.73 14.74 -3.19
N ARG A 58 -7.60 14.56 -4.50
CA ARG A 58 -7.71 13.25 -5.14
C ARG A 58 -6.48 12.37 -4.89
N LEU A 59 -5.31 12.98 -4.84
CA LEU A 59 -4.06 12.29 -4.48
C LEU A 59 -4.07 11.89 -3.00
N GLU A 60 -4.54 12.77 -2.11
CA GLU A 60 -4.72 12.48 -0.68
C GLU A 60 -5.72 11.34 -0.43
N GLN A 61 -6.84 11.31 -1.16
CA GLN A 61 -7.80 10.19 -1.09
C GLN A 61 -7.18 8.85 -1.51
N TYR A 62 -6.36 8.84 -2.56
CA TYR A 62 -5.64 7.63 -2.95
C TYR A 62 -4.64 7.19 -1.88
N GLU A 63 -3.95 8.13 -1.26
CA GLU A 63 -2.98 7.87 -0.18
C GLU A 63 -3.65 7.65 1.17
N ARG A 64 -4.97 7.76 1.27
CA ARG A 64 -5.72 7.73 2.54
C ARG A 64 -5.19 8.76 3.53
N ALA A 65 -4.62 9.84 3.02
CA ALA A 65 -4.17 10.99 3.80
C ALA A 65 -5.33 11.91 4.24
N ASP A 66 -6.54 11.61 3.80
CA ASP A 66 -7.80 12.17 4.30
C ASP A 66 -8.19 11.64 5.70
N ARG A 67 -7.48 10.63 6.19
CA ARG A 67 -7.64 10.08 7.54
C ARG A 67 -6.45 10.46 8.41
N PRO A 68 -6.64 10.67 9.73
CA PRO A 68 -5.52 10.94 10.63
C PRO A 68 -4.42 9.88 10.47
N HIS A 69 -3.18 10.32 10.43
CA HIS A 69 -2.02 9.48 10.17
C HIS A 69 -1.90 8.31 11.16
N ASP A 70 -2.21 8.57 12.42
CA ASP A 70 -2.11 7.64 13.54
C ASP A 70 -3.44 7.04 13.99
N SER A 71 -4.52 7.17 13.17
CA SER A 71 -5.80 6.53 13.48
C SER A 71 -5.81 5.05 13.12
N PRO A 72 -6.51 4.19 13.87
CA PRO A 72 -6.75 2.82 13.46
C PRO A 72 -7.60 2.79 12.18
N LEU A 73 -7.34 1.83 11.29
CA LEU A 73 -8.15 1.58 10.11
C LEU A 73 -8.40 0.08 9.98
N ALA A 74 -9.66 -0.31 9.79
CA ALA A 74 -10.07 -1.70 9.56
C ALA A 74 -10.48 -1.95 8.09
N ASP A 75 -10.55 -0.90 7.27
CA ASP A 75 -10.99 -0.93 5.87
C ASP A 75 -9.83 -0.70 4.89
N VAL A 76 -8.65 -1.20 5.22
CA VAL A 76 -7.47 -1.09 4.35
C VAL A 76 -7.63 -2.00 3.14
N LEU A 77 -7.47 -1.42 1.95
CA LEU A 77 -7.53 -2.17 0.70
C LEU A 77 -6.14 -2.62 0.23
N LEU A 78 -5.19 -1.71 0.27
CA LEU A 78 -3.82 -1.93 -0.15
C LEU A 78 -2.87 -1.44 0.94
N ALA A 79 -1.85 -2.24 1.24
CA ALA A 79 -0.78 -1.91 2.19
C ALA A 79 0.58 -2.01 1.52
N SER A 80 1.47 -1.07 1.83
CA SER A 80 2.85 -1.07 1.33
C SER A 80 3.66 -2.23 1.90
N GLY A 81 4.50 -2.82 1.08
CA GLY A 81 5.36 -3.95 1.42
C GLY A 81 6.54 -3.62 2.34
N CYS A 82 6.71 -2.36 2.77
CA CYS A 82 7.77 -2.03 3.72
C CYS A 82 7.59 -2.72 5.08
N PHE A 83 6.33 -3.01 5.44
CA PHE A 83 5.98 -3.88 6.57
C PHE A 83 4.56 -4.41 6.40
N GLN A 84 4.42 -5.72 6.37
CA GLN A 84 3.15 -6.43 6.35
C GLN A 84 3.27 -7.64 7.27
N MET A 85 2.49 -7.68 8.36
CA MET A 85 2.38 -8.89 9.18
C MET A 85 1.12 -9.63 8.77
N VAL A 86 1.28 -10.84 8.24
CA VAL A 86 0.20 -11.61 7.62
C VAL A 86 -0.04 -12.90 8.42
N ARG A 87 -1.30 -13.23 8.64
CA ARG A 87 -1.70 -14.53 9.19
C ARG A 87 -1.31 -15.64 8.22
N GLY A 88 -0.49 -16.59 8.67
CA GLY A 88 0.08 -17.62 7.82
C GLY A 88 -0.94 -18.48 7.07
N GLU A 89 -2.09 -18.77 7.68
CA GLU A 89 -3.20 -19.48 7.03
C GLU A 89 -3.78 -18.70 5.85
N VAL A 90 -4.02 -17.40 6.05
CA VAL A 90 -4.54 -16.52 5.00
C VAL A 90 -3.52 -16.36 3.88
N PHE A 91 -2.24 -16.19 4.22
CA PHE A 91 -1.16 -16.12 3.24
C PHE A 91 -1.09 -17.36 2.35
N ARG A 92 -1.16 -18.56 2.95
CA ARG A 92 -1.18 -19.84 2.21
C ARG A 92 -2.45 -19.98 1.36
N ARG A 93 -3.62 -19.61 1.92
CA ARG A 93 -4.91 -19.69 1.22
C ARG A 93 -4.95 -18.86 -0.05
N ILE A 94 -4.31 -17.67 -0.06
CA ILE A 94 -4.27 -16.82 -1.26
C ILE A 94 -3.09 -17.13 -2.18
N GLY A 95 -2.25 -18.14 -1.86
CA GLY A 95 -1.10 -18.55 -2.67
C GLY A 95 0.14 -17.66 -2.53
N GLY A 96 0.25 -16.86 -1.46
CA GLY A 96 1.41 -16.01 -1.21
C GLY A 96 1.60 -14.87 -2.23
N PHE A 97 2.84 -14.46 -2.44
CA PHE A 97 3.20 -13.49 -3.50
C PHE A 97 3.08 -14.14 -4.89
N ASP A 98 2.56 -13.37 -5.86
CA ASP A 98 2.54 -13.78 -7.25
C ASP A 98 3.93 -13.53 -7.88
N PRO A 99 4.66 -14.59 -8.30
CA PRO A 99 6.02 -14.46 -8.85
C PRO A 99 6.07 -13.68 -10.17
N ALA A 100 4.93 -13.43 -10.77
CA ALA A 100 4.82 -12.59 -11.94
C ALA A 100 5.15 -11.10 -11.65
N PHE A 101 5.09 -10.66 -10.39
CA PHE A 101 5.55 -9.33 -9.95
C PHE A 101 6.95 -9.44 -9.36
N PHE A 102 7.96 -8.98 -10.10
CA PHE A 102 9.34 -8.97 -9.60
C PHE A 102 9.60 -7.83 -8.63
N LEU A 103 9.11 -6.63 -8.95
CA LEU A 103 9.26 -5.42 -8.16
C LEU A 103 8.11 -4.46 -8.47
N TYR A 104 7.61 -3.78 -7.43
CA TYR A 104 6.41 -2.92 -7.44
C TYR A 104 5.12 -3.69 -7.71
N PHE A 105 4.08 -3.28 -7.02
CA PHE A 105 2.73 -3.89 -7.04
C PHE A 105 2.63 -5.33 -6.54
N GLU A 106 3.72 -6.01 -6.17
CA GLU A 106 3.67 -7.31 -5.51
C GLU A 106 2.92 -7.23 -4.17
N ASP A 107 3.17 -6.16 -3.42
CA ASP A 107 2.53 -5.84 -2.15
C ASP A 107 1.05 -5.45 -2.34
N PHE A 108 0.74 -4.70 -3.39
CA PHE A 108 -0.63 -4.33 -3.73
C PHE A 108 -1.42 -5.53 -4.24
N ASP A 109 -0.82 -6.40 -5.05
CA ASP A 109 -1.44 -7.64 -5.51
C ASP A 109 -1.77 -8.56 -4.32
N LEU A 110 -0.81 -8.75 -3.41
CA LEU A 110 -1.00 -9.52 -2.19
C LEU A 110 -2.13 -8.94 -1.32
N SER A 111 -2.07 -7.64 -1.01
CA SER A 111 -3.06 -6.95 -0.20
C SER A 111 -4.45 -7.05 -0.82
N PHE A 112 -4.57 -6.81 -2.13
CA PHE A 112 -5.85 -6.84 -2.82
C PHE A 112 -6.47 -8.24 -2.87
N ARG A 113 -5.66 -9.30 -3.05
CA ARG A 113 -6.17 -10.68 -2.97
C ARG A 113 -6.58 -11.03 -1.55
N LEU A 114 -5.81 -10.58 -0.55
CA LEU A 114 -6.08 -10.81 0.85
C LEU A 114 -7.36 -10.10 1.30
N SER A 115 -7.58 -8.85 0.90
CA SER A 115 -8.76 -8.06 1.27
C SER A 115 -10.09 -8.66 0.81
N LYS A 116 -10.07 -9.63 -0.12
CA LYS A 116 -11.25 -10.37 -0.57
C LYS A 116 -11.65 -11.52 0.37
N VAL A 117 -10.76 -11.94 1.27
CA VAL A 117 -10.95 -13.12 2.12
C VAL A 117 -10.75 -12.83 3.61
N ALA A 118 -10.14 -11.71 3.97
CA ALA A 118 -9.90 -11.29 5.35
C ALA A 118 -9.71 -9.76 5.41
N ALA A 119 -9.87 -9.19 6.59
CA ALA A 119 -9.62 -7.76 6.82
C ALA A 119 -8.12 -7.45 6.86
N ILE A 120 -7.79 -6.20 6.46
CA ILE A 120 -6.47 -5.61 6.65
C ILE A 120 -6.62 -4.44 7.61
N ALA A 121 -5.86 -4.43 8.70
CA ALA A 121 -5.92 -3.39 9.71
C ALA A 121 -4.63 -2.57 9.78
N ARG A 122 -4.76 -1.23 9.95
CA ARG A 122 -3.66 -0.38 10.41
C ARG A 122 -3.71 -0.29 11.93
N VAL A 123 -2.60 -0.64 12.58
CA VAL A 123 -2.47 -0.64 14.03
C VAL A 123 -1.53 0.50 14.46
N PRO A 124 -2.06 1.57 15.09
CA PRO A 124 -1.27 2.76 15.44
C PRO A 124 -0.14 2.50 16.42
N GLU A 125 -0.30 1.53 17.29
CA GLU A 125 0.71 1.13 18.29
C GLU A 125 1.91 0.41 17.65
N CYS A 126 1.77 -0.04 16.41
CA CYS A 126 2.88 -0.55 15.61
C CYS A 126 3.43 0.61 14.76
N ARG A 127 4.58 1.14 15.16
CA ARG A 127 5.26 2.23 14.48
C ARG A 127 6.59 1.78 13.92
N ILE A 128 6.92 2.28 12.72
CA ILE A 128 8.21 2.05 12.08
C ILE A 128 8.79 3.35 11.54
N VAL A 129 10.10 3.40 11.43
CA VAL A 129 10.79 4.43 10.64
C VAL A 129 11.22 3.77 9.33
N HIS A 130 10.83 4.36 8.20
CA HIS A 130 11.11 3.82 6.87
C HIS A 130 11.90 4.83 6.03
N ALA A 131 13.16 4.53 5.78
CA ALA A 131 14.09 5.38 5.02
C ALA A 131 14.01 5.18 3.50
N GLY A 132 13.01 4.48 3.01
CA GLY A 132 12.86 4.16 1.58
C GLY A 132 11.65 4.81 0.95
N GLY A 133 11.58 4.76 -0.37
CA GLY A 133 10.43 5.25 -1.14
C GLY A 133 10.82 5.81 -2.50
N GLY A 134 9.82 6.27 -3.27
CA GLY A 134 10.03 7.05 -4.49
C GLY A 134 10.65 6.30 -5.66
N ALA A 135 9.88 5.41 -6.32
CA ALA A 135 10.34 4.73 -7.55
C ALA A 135 10.77 5.71 -8.65
N ALA A 136 10.09 6.85 -8.76
CA ALA A 136 10.37 7.87 -9.78
C ALA A 136 11.77 8.52 -9.64
N GLY A 137 12.33 8.58 -8.43
CA GLY A 137 13.68 9.11 -8.20
C GLY A 137 14.83 8.12 -8.50
N LYS A 138 14.51 6.86 -8.81
CA LYS A 138 15.50 5.78 -8.97
C LYS A 138 15.94 5.52 -10.42
N GLY A 139 15.50 6.37 -11.37
CA GLY A 139 15.89 6.30 -12.78
C GLY A 139 14.98 5.46 -13.68
N LEU A 140 15.31 5.45 -14.99
CA LEU A 140 14.46 4.88 -16.06
C LEU A 140 14.16 3.38 -15.88
N THR A 141 15.13 2.60 -15.41
CA THR A 141 14.94 1.16 -15.17
C THR A 141 13.82 0.90 -14.16
N HIS A 142 13.83 1.63 -13.05
CA HIS A 142 12.80 1.52 -12.02
C HIS A 142 11.44 2.02 -12.52
N THR A 143 11.41 3.08 -13.31
CA THR A 143 10.17 3.57 -13.95
C THR A 143 9.60 2.51 -14.89
N ARG A 144 10.43 1.86 -15.72
CA ARG A 144 10.00 0.78 -16.61
C ARG A 144 9.44 -0.42 -15.84
N MET A 145 10.11 -0.84 -14.77
CA MET A 145 9.62 -1.91 -13.87
C MET A 145 8.27 -1.55 -13.25
N PHE A 146 8.14 -0.31 -12.74
CA PHE A 146 6.91 0.19 -12.17
C PHE A 146 5.75 0.15 -13.18
N VAL A 147 5.96 0.68 -14.39
CA VAL A 147 4.93 0.68 -15.44
C VAL A 147 4.54 -0.75 -15.83
N ARG A 148 5.51 -1.64 -16.00
CA ARG A 148 5.23 -3.05 -16.33
C ARG A 148 4.40 -3.74 -15.24
N SER A 149 4.75 -3.53 -13.98
CA SER A 149 4.01 -4.10 -12.85
C SER A 149 2.63 -3.46 -12.69
N ALA A 150 2.49 -2.14 -12.93
CA ALA A 150 1.20 -1.47 -12.94
C ALA A 150 0.26 -2.02 -14.00
N LEU A 151 0.74 -2.18 -15.25
CA LEU A 151 -0.03 -2.78 -16.35
C LEU A 151 -0.48 -4.19 -15.99
N ARG A 152 0.40 -5.01 -15.41
CA ARG A 152 0.07 -6.36 -14.95
C ARG A 152 -1.01 -6.34 -13.87
N PHE A 153 -0.88 -5.45 -12.90
CA PHE A 153 -1.86 -5.28 -11.82
C PHE A 153 -3.24 -4.91 -12.39
N PHE A 154 -3.31 -3.93 -13.30
CA PHE A 154 -4.58 -3.54 -13.92
C PHE A 154 -5.18 -4.65 -14.79
N ASN A 155 -4.37 -5.36 -15.56
CA ASN A 155 -4.85 -6.49 -16.37
C ASN A 155 -5.42 -7.62 -15.48
N LYS A 156 -4.82 -7.84 -14.32
CA LYS A 156 -5.25 -8.90 -13.38
C LYS A 156 -6.47 -8.50 -12.56
N HIS A 157 -6.56 -7.24 -12.12
CA HIS A 157 -7.54 -6.80 -11.13
C HIS A 157 -8.59 -5.81 -11.65
N GLY A 158 -8.43 -5.34 -12.87
CA GLY A 158 -9.33 -4.40 -13.54
C GLY A 158 -8.75 -2.98 -13.64
N TRP A 159 -9.06 -2.35 -14.76
CA TRP A 159 -8.66 -0.97 -15.05
C TRP A 159 -9.61 0.01 -14.38
N ARG A 160 -9.04 1.05 -13.76
CA ARG A 160 -9.79 2.19 -13.22
C ARG A 160 -9.14 3.48 -13.71
N TRP A 161 -9.95 4.30 -14.35
CA TRP A 161 -9.56 5.60 -14.89
C TRP A 161 -9.87 6.74 -13.94
#